data_781e4d85e7cf37044625e03a86431618
#
_entry.id   781e4d85e7cf37044625e03a86431618
#
_cell.length_a   1.000
_cell.length_b   1.000
_cell.length_c   1.000
_cell.angle_alpha   90.00
_cell.angle_beta   90.00
_cell.angle_gamma   90.00
#
_symmetry.space_group_name_H-M   'P 1'
#
loop_
_entity.id
_entity.type
_entity.pdbx_description
1 polymer ?
#
loop_
_entity_poly.entity_id
_entity_poly.type
_entity_poly.pdbx_seq_one_letter_code
_entity_poly.pdbx_strand_id
1 'polypeptide(L)'
;EISCSLVGSEMCIRDRSRMGGSPVRISMNELSNHDHSRFLTRTNRTVGRTESRGPKAAEENVNKAVFMEAVIVQMSWPGAPTVYYGDEAGVCGWTDPDNRRTYPWGNEDMQLVDFHRDVIRIHRNSKALMTGSYKKLYGDYNIISYGRFTADSKAVTIINNNDSERTVVIDVWECGLNDGDIMKAAIVSDNSGYRTDAGEYEVVSGKIKVTLNALSGMILIK
;
A
#
# COMPACT_ATOMS: atom_id res chain seq x y z
N GLU A 1 1.13 13.57 -8.69
CA GLU A 1 -0.12 13.28 -7.92
C GLU A 1 0.04 12.15 -6.89
N ILE A 2 0.85 11.13 -7.14
CA ILE A 2 1.17 10.12 -6.13
C ILE A 2 2.10 10.71 -5.06
N SER A 3 2.99 11.62 -5.43
CA SER A 3 3.75 12.47 -4.49
C SER A 3 2.80 13.28 -3.59
N CYS A 4 1.70 13.82 -4.10
CA CYS A 4 0.62 14.42 -3.30
C CYS A 4 -0.11 13.40 -2.40
N SER A 5 -0.23 12.15 -2.83
CA SER A 5 -0.82 11.08 -2.01
C SER A 5 0.09 10.71 -0.83
N LEU A 6 1.41 10.68 -1.02
CA LEU A 6 2.39 10.48 0.06
C LEU A 6 2.56 11.75 0.93
N VAL A 7 2.50 12.95 0.36
CA VAL A 7 2.45 14.24 1.09
C VAL A 7 1.09 14.41 1.78
N GLY A 8 0.00 13.95 1.17
CA GLY A 8 -1.31 13.81 1.81
C GLY A 8 -1.27 12.88 3.01
N SER A 9 -0.36 11.88 3.04
CA SER A 9 -0.17 11.02 4.20
C SER A 9 0.36 11.77 5.42
N GLU A 10 1.20 12.79 5.27
CA GLU A 10 1.62 13.62 6.42
C GLU A 10 0.49 14.48 6.98
N MET A 11 -0.36 15.03 6.13
CA MET A 11 -1.59 15.70 6.59
C MET A 11 -2.53 14.71 7.28
N CYS A 12 -2.75 13.54 6.70
CA CYS A 12 -3.54 12.47 7.32
C CYS A 12 -2.93 11.98 8.63
N ILE A 13 -1.61 11.93 8.77
CA ILE A 13 -0.91 11.59 10.01
C ILE A 13 -1.17 12.66 11.07
N ARG A 14 -1.05 13.94 10.74
CA ARG A 14 -1.32 15.06 11.67
C ARG A 14 -2.78 15.11 12.10
N ASP A 15 -3.71 14.93 11.17
CA ASP A 15 -5.13 14.92 11.50
C ASP A 15 -5.49 13.72 12.37
N ARG A 16 -4.99 12.54 12.03
CA ARG A 16 -5.21 11.31 12.80
C ARG A 16 -4.53 11.34 14.18
N SER A 17 -3.39 12.03 14.33
CA SER A 17 -2.74 12.19 15.64
C SER A 17 -3.55 13.04 16.62
N ARG A 18 -4.47 13.86 16.12
CA ARG A 18 -5.42 14.65 16.92
C ARG A 18 -6.71 13.90 17.24
N MET A 19 -6.95 12.77 16.59
CA MET A 19 -8.12 11.92 16.82
C MET A 19 -7.78 10.90 17.90
N GLY A 20 -8.73 10.58 18.75
CA GLY A 20 -8.60 9.45 19.68
C GLY A 20 -8.40 8.13 18.96
N GLY A 21 -7.80 7.13 19.61
CA GLY A 21 -7.45 5.84 18.99
C GLY A 21 -8.63 5.08 18.34
N SER A 22 -9.85 5.20 18.90
CA SER A 22 -11.03 4.53 18.35
C SER A 22 -11.44 5.04 16.98
N PRO A 23 -11.62 6.36 16.72
CA PRO A 23 -11.95 6.88 15.41
C PRO A 23 -10.92 6.51 14.34
N VAL A 24 -9.63 6.52 14.67
CA VAL A 24 -8.57 6.14 13.72
C VAL A 24 -8.70 4.69 13.25
N ARG A 25 -9.07 3.79 14.16
CA ARG A 25 -9.20 2.35 13.84
C ARG A 25 -10.37 2.01 12.94
N ILE A 26 -11.41 2.84 12.92
CA ILE A 26 -12.61 2.63 12.10
C ILE A 26 -12.66 3.52 10.86
N SER A 27 -11.67 4.39 10.66
CA SER A 27 -11.56 5.23 9.46
C SER A 27 -11.33 4.34 8.25
N MET A 28 -12.13 4.53 7.20
CA MET A 28 -11.99 3.78 5.94
C MET A 28 -10.66 4.13 5.26
N ASN A 29 -9.92 3.09 4.88
CA ASN A 29 -8.77 3.21 3.99
C ASN A 29 -9.21 2.73 2.61
N GLU A 30 -9.54 3.64 1.72
CA GLU A 30 -10.00 3.32 0.37
C GLU A 30 -9.09 3.95 -0.69
N LEU A 31 -8.92 3.27 -1.82
CA LEU A 31 -8.21 3.78 -3.00
C LEU A 31 -9.18 4.32 -4.03
N SER A 32 -10.31 3.65 -4.20
CA SER A 32 -11.38 4.03 -5.11
C SER A 32 -12.71 4.07 -4.39
N ASN A 33 -13.63 4.86 -4.91
CA ASN A 33 -15.03 4.91 -4.48
C ASN A 33 -15.95 5.28 -5.66
N HIS A 34 -17.23 5.44 -5.39
CA HIS A 34 -18.24 5.71 -6.40
C HIS A 34 -18.24 7.15 -6.96
N ASP A 35 -17.45 8.07 -6.40
CA ASP A 35 -17.38 9.47 -6.81
C ASP A 35 -16.13 9.78 -7.64
N HIS A 36 -15.04 9.07 -7.37
CA HIS A 36 -13.73 9.35 -7.96
C HIS A 36 -13.36 8.33 -9.05
N SER A 37 -12.46 8.71 -9.95
CA SER A 37 -11.86 7.75 -10.89
C SER A 37 -11.18 6.60 -10.15
N ARG A 38 -11.20 5.42 -10.75
CA ARG A 38 -10.50 4.24 -10.20
C ARG A 38 -9.03 4.54 -9.98
N PHE A 39 -8.46 4.04 -8.87
CA PHE A 39 -7.05 4.32 -8.56
C PHE A 39 -6.12 3.75 -9.63
N LEU A 40 -6.41 2.56 -10.16
CA LEU A 40 -5.64 1.98 -11.25
C LEU A 40 -5.60 2.91 -12.48
N THR A 41 -6.73 3.53 -12.86
CA THR A 41 -6.77 4.56 -13.90
C THR A 41 -5.88 5.76 -13.56
N ARG A 42 -5.90 6.22 -12.31
CA ARG A 42 -5.07 7.37 -11.89
C ARG A 42 -3.58 7.12 -12.01
N THR A 43 -3.15 5.86 -12.00
CA THR A 43 -1.73 5.50 -12.18
C THR A 43 -1.19 5.86 -13.55
N ASN A 44 -2.05 6.05 -14.56
CA ASN A 44 -1.64 6.49 -15.91
C ASN A 44 -1.29 7.99 -15.99
N ARG A 45 -1.49 8.72 -14.88
CA ARG A 45 -1.22 10.17 -14.75
C ARG A 45 -1.94 11.03 -15.80
N THR A 46 -3.02 10.52 -16.38
CA THR A 46 -3.82 11.22 -17.38
C THR A 46 -5.07 11.79 -16.75
N VAL A 47 -5.32 13.07 -16.98
CA VAL A 47 -6.58 13.71 -16.58
C VAL A 47 -7.56 13.59 -17.73
N GLY A 48 -8.76 13.07 -17.46
CA GLY A 48 -9.78 12.87 -18.48
C GLY A 48 -11.14 12.50 -17.90
N ARG A 49 -12.09 12.44 -18.81
CA ARG A 49 -13.46 11.94 -18.59
C ARG A 49 -13.91 11.17 -19.82
N THR A 50 -14.95 10.37 -19.68
CA THR A 50 -15.52 9.61 -20.79
C THR A 50 -15.85 10.48 -22.00
N GLU A 51 -16.43 11.67 -21.78
CA GLU A 51 -16.83 12.59 -22.85
C GLU A 51 -15.63 13.18 -23.59
N SER A 52 -14.49 13.38 -22.93
CA SER A 52 -13.32 14.03 -23.51
C SER A 52 -12.30 13.06 -24.12
N ARG A 53 -12.21 11.83 -23.60
CA ARG A 53 -11.18 10.85 -23.99
C ARG A 53 -11.72 9.48 -24.35
N GLY A 54 -13.01 9.24 -24.12
CA GLY A 54 -13.63 7.93 -24.26
C GLY A 54 -13.30 6.97 -23.10
N PRO A 55 -14.09 5.91 -22.93
CA PRO A 55 -13.93 4.97 -21.80
C PRO A 55 -12.64 4.14 -21.90
N LYS A 56 -12.16 3.82 -23.09
CA LYS A 56 -10.93 2.99 -23.29
C LYS A 56 -9.67 3.68 -22.76
N ALA A 57 -9.56 4.99 -22.88
CA ALA A 57 -8.39 5.72 -22.42
C ALA A 57 -8.19 5.64 -20.88
N ALA A 58 -9.20 5.23 -20.12
CA ALA A 58 -9.07 4.95 -18.68
C ALA A 58 -8.19 3.73 -18.38
N GLU A 59 -8.01 2.83 -19.34
CA GLU A 59 -7.27 1.58 -19.22
C GLU A 59 -5.85 1.67 -19.81
N GLU A 60 -5.57 2.75 -20.57
CA GLU A 60 -4.31 2.92 -21.27
C GLU A 60 -3.19 3.37 -20.31
N ASN A 61 -2.01 2.76 -20.46
CA ASN A 61 -0.80 3.12 -19.71
C ASN A 61 -0.95 3.07 -18.17
N VAL A 62 -1.84 2.25 -17.66
CA VAL A 62 -1.97 2.03 -16.21
C VAL A 62 -0.73 1.32 -15.66
N ASN A 63 -0.34 1.66 -14.43
CA ASN A 63 0.82 1.08 -13.77
C ASN A 63 0.40 0.21 -12.60
N LYS A 64 0.47 -1.12 -12.78
CA LYS A 64 0.10 -2.08 -11.76
C LYS A 64 1.06 -2.09 -10.55
N ALA A 65 2.36 -1.78 -10.75
CA ALA A 65 3.30 -1.72 -9.65
C ALA A 65 2.91 -0.60 -8.66
N VAL A 66 2.63 0.60 -9.19
CA VAL A 66 2.13 1.73 -8.39
C VAL A 66 0.78 1.41 -7.73
N PHE A 67 -0.09 0.66 -8.41
CA PHE A 67 -1.35 0.22 -7.81
C PHE A 67 -1.11 -0.74 -6.65
N MET A 68 -0.21 -1.72 -6.81
CA MET A 68 0.14 -2.67 -5.75
C MET A 68 0.80 -1.99 -4.54
N GLU A 69 1.66 -0.97 -4.76
CA GLU A 69 2.19 -0.13 -3.67
C GLU A 69 1.05 0.50 -2.85
N ALA A 70 0.07 1.08 -3.54
CA ALA A 70 -1.05 1.73 -2.88
C ALA A 70 -1.92 0.74 -2.10
N VAL A 71 -2.14 -0.46 -2.63
CA VAL A 71 -2.86 -1.55 -1.93
C VAL A 71 -2.08 -2.01 -0.70
N ILE A 72 -0.75 -2.12 -0.76
CA ILE A 72 0.10 -2.40 0.41
C ILE A 72 -0.12 -1.34 1.49
N VAL A 73 -0.14 -0.06 1.12
CA VAL A 73 -0.45 1.03 2.08
C VAL A 73 -1.86 0.88 2.62
N GLN A 74 -2.86 0.67 1.76
CA GLN A 74 -4.26 0.50 2.15
C GLN A 74 -4.43 -0.59 3.23
N MET A 75 -3.75 -1.72 3.06
CA MET A 75 -3.86 -2.89 3.94
C MET A 75 -2.99 -2.80 5.21
N SER A 76 -2.00 -1.91 5.25
CA SER A 76 -1.09 -1.79 6.39
C SER A 76 -1.24 -0.49 7.17
N TRP A 77 -1.92 0.52 6.62
CA TRP A 77 -2.20 1.78 7.30
C TRP A 77 -3.21 1.61 8.45
N PRO A 78 -3.14 2.41 9.54
CA PRO A 78 -4.18 2.42 10.57
C PRO A 78 -5.56 2.73 9.99
N GLY A 79 -6.54 1.90 10.27
CA GLY A 79 -7.91 2.08 9.82
C GLY A 79 -8.56 0.76 9.39
N ALA A 80 -9.70 0.86 8.71
CA ALA A 80 -10.43 -0.26 8.13
C ALA A 80 -10.16 -0.33 6.63
N PRO A 81 -9.33 -1.26 6.14
CA PRO A 81 -9.12 -1.45 4.70
C PRO A 81 -10.45 -1.71 4.00
N THR A 82 -10.75 -0.92 2.99
CA THR A 82 -12.02 -0.98 2.26
C THR A 82 -11.73 -1.07 0.77
N VAL A 83 -12.04 -2.22 0.17
CA VAL A 83 -11.87 -2.45 -1.27
C VAL A 83 -13.15 -2.05 -1.98
N TYR A 84 -13.08 -1.12 -2.93
CA TYR A 84 -14.17 -0.84 -3.83
C TYR A 84 -14.24 -1.94 -4.89
N TYR A 85 -15.41 -2.54 -5.09
CA TYR A 85 -15.58 -3.71 -5.95
C TYR A 85 -14.88 -3.52 -7.31
N GLY A 86 -14.21 -4.55 -7.78
CA GLY A 86 -13.49 -4.55 -9.06
C GLY A 86 -12.09 -3.96 -9.02
N ASP A 87 -11.68 -3.23 -7.98
CA ASP A 87 -10.28 -2.82 -7.83
C ASP A 87 -9.36 -4.04 -7.79
N GLU A 88 -9.79 -5.10 -7.07
CA GLU A 88 -9.09 -6.37 -7.00
C GLU A 88 -9.02 -7.11 -8.34
N ALA A 89 -9.95 -6.81 -9.25
CA ALA A 89 -10.03 -7.42 -10.58
C ALA A 89 -9.43 -6.55 -11.70
N GLY A 90 -8.85 -5.40 -11.35
CA GLY A 90 -8.21 -4.49 -12.30
C GLY A 90 -9.18 -3.59 -13.06
N VAL A 91 -10.36 -3.34 -12.52
CA VAL A 91 -11.35 -2.46 -13.16
C VAL A 91 -10.82 -1.02 -13.18
N CYS A 92 -10.78 -0.47 -14.37
CA CYS A 92 -10.48 0.94 -14.63
C CYS A 92 -11.77 1.74 -14.84
N GLY A 93 -11.68 3.07 -14.74
CA GLY A 93 -12.80 3.98 -15.04
C GLY A 93 -12.46 5.41 -14.62
N TRP A 94 -12.95 6.36 -15.40
CA TRP A 94 -12.94 7.78 -15.05
C TRP A 94 -13.86 8.05 -13.86
N THR A 95 -14.12 9.30 -13.56
CA THR A 95 -15.10 9.70 -12.52
C THR A 95 -16.51 9.19 -12.86
N ASP A 96 -17.41 9.26 -11.89
CA ASP A 96 -18.82 8.91 -12.07
C ASP A 96 -19.39 9.43 -13.43
N PRO A 97 -20.11 8.59 -14.21
CA PRO A 97 -20.55 7.22 -13.90
C PRO A 97 -19.56 6.10 -14.33
N ASP A 98 -18.46 6.41 -15.03
CA ASP A 98 -17.58 5.43 -15.65
C ASP A 98 -16.81 4.55 -14.63
N ASN A 99 -16.59 5.04 -13.42
CA ASN A 99 -15.99 4.27 -12.32
C ASN A 99 -16.91 3.14 -11.82
N ARG A 100 -18.18 3.12 -12.19
CA ARG A 100 -19.18 2.11 -11.79
C ARG A 100 -19.38 1.01 -12.86
N ARG A 101 -18.33 0.71 -13.62
CA ARG A 101 -18.34 -0.37 -14.61
C ARG A 101 -18.70 -1.70 -13.95
N THR A 102 -19.29 -2.61 -14.73
CA THR A 102 -19.61 -3.96 -14.27
C THR A 102 -18.36 -4.73 -13.89
N TYR A 103 -18.49 -5.65 -12.94
CA TYR A 103 -17.40 -6.57 -12.59
C TYR A 103 -17.07 -7.46 -13.81
N PRO A 104 -15.79 -7.68 -14.14
CA PRO A 104 -15.37 -8.36 -15.36
C PRO A 104 -15.37 -9.90 -15.18
N TRP A 105 -16.53 -10.48 -14.91
CA TRP A 105 -16.69 -11.92 -14.68
C TRP A 105 -16.05 -12.76 -15.79
N GLY A 106 -15.09 -13.62 -15.41
CA GLY A 106 -14.34 -14.49 -16.34
C GLY A 106 -13.22 -13.78 -17.10
N ASN A 107 -13.00 -12.47 -16.86
CA ASN A 107 -11.93 -11.68 -17.46
C ASN A 107 -11.20 -10.84 -16.39
N GLU A 108 -11.19 -11.32 -15.15
CA GLU A 108 -10.49 -10.68 -14.04
C GLU A 108 -8.97 -10.66 -14.28
N ASP A 109 -8.31 -9.61 -13.82
CA ASP A 109 -6.85 -9.61 -13.70
C ASP A 109 -6.45 -10.51 -12.52
N MET A 110 -6.17 -11.78 -12.82
CA MET A 110 -5.89 -12.80 -11.80
C MET A 110 -4.65 -12.48 -10.98
N GLN A 111 -3.66 -11.75 -11.53
CA GLN A 111 -2.50 -11.30 -10.76
C GLN A 111 -2.93 -10.36 -9.63
N LEU A 112 -3.82 -9.42 -9.92
CA LEU A 112 -4.35 -8.49 -8.92
C LEU A 112 -5.30 -9.18 -7.94
N VAL A 113 -6.12 -10.14 -8.40
CA VAL A 113 -6.99 -10.95 -7.52
C VAL A 113 -6.15 -11.71 -6.50
N ASP A 114 -5.13 -12.42 -6.95
CA ASP A 114 -4.25 -13.21 -6.08
C ASP A 114 -3.46 -12.30 -5.14
N PHE A 115 -2.95 -11.17 -5.64
CA PHE A 115 -2.28 -10.17 -4.82
C PHE A 115 -3.17 -9.64 -3.69
N HIS A 116 -4.41 -9.24 -3.99
CA HIS A 116 -5.36 -8.80 -2.97
C HIS A 116 -5.66 -9.90 -1.95
N ARG A 117 -5.84 -11.13 -2.40
CA ARG A 117 -6.07 -12.29 -1.51
C ARG A 117 -4.92 -12.47 -0.54
N ASP A 118 -3.69 -12.39 -1.04
CA ASP A 118 -2.49 -12.57 -0.22
C ASP A 118 -2.28 -11.43 0.77
N VAL A 119 -2.38 -10.18 0.34
CA VAL A 119 -2.17 -9.04 1.24
C VAL A 119 -3.29 -8.94 2.29
N ILE A 120 -4.54 -9.27 1.95
CA ILE A 120 -5.65 -9.36 2.90
C ILE A 120 -5.37 -10.48 3.93
N ARG A 121 -4.86 -11.63 3.49
CA ARG A 121 -4.47 -12.73 4.39
C ARG A 121 -3.38 -12.28 5.36
N ILE A 122 -2.36 -11.57 4.89
CA ILE A 122 -1.29 -11.00 5.72
C ILE A 122 -1.87 -10.03 6.75
N HIS A 123 -2.74 -9.10 6.32
CA HIS A 123 -3.41 -8.16 7.21
C HIS A 123 -4.18 -8.89 8.33
N ARG A 124 -5.02 -9.87 7.96
CA ARG A 124 -5.87 -10.61 8.91
C ARG A 124 -5.10 -11.51 9.88
N ASN A 125 -3.91 -11.95 9.52
CA ASN A 125 -3.07 -12.79 10.34
C ASN A 125 -2.08 -11.99 11.22
N SER A 126 -2.00 -10.67 11.07
CA SER A 126 -1.11 -9.80 11.85
C SER A 126 -1.89 -8.90 12.81
N LYS A 127 -1.78 -9.16 14.11
CA LYS A 127 -2.34 -8.27 15.15
C LYS A 127 -1.80 -6.85 15.03
N ALA A 128 -0.52 -6.71 14.66
CA ALA A 128 0.12 -5.43 14.42
C ALA A 128 -0.62 -4.63 13.35
N LEU A 129 -0.95 -5.24 12.20
CA LEU A 129 -1.65 -4.56 11.12
C LEU A 129 -3.11 -4.25 11.46
N MET A 130 -3.81 -5.16 12.16
CA MET A 130 -5.21 -4.95 12.53
C MET A 130 -5.40 -3.86 13.58
N THR A 131 -4.64 -3.93 14.68
CA THR A 131 -4.91 -3.09 15.88
C THR A 131 -3.68 -2.41 16.47
N GLY A 132 -2.50 -2.63 15.88
CA GLY A 132 -1.23 -2.11 16.41
C GLY A 132 -1.14 -0.59 16.38
N SER A 133 -0.28 -0.07 17.24
CA SER A 133 0.14 1.33 17.22
C SER A 133 0.87 1.65 15.91
N TYR A 134 0.95 2.91 15.58
CA TYR A 134 1.63 3.42 14.39
C TYR A 134 2.85 4.25 14.77
N LYS A 135 3.93 4.09 14.02
CA LYS A 135 5.12 4.94 14.10
C LYS A 135 5.73 5.16 12.71
N LYS A 136 5.94 6.41 12.30
CA LYS A 136 6.76 6.71 11.12
C LYS A 136 8.21 6.39 11.44
N LEU A 137 8.87 5.58 10.61
CA LEU A 137 10.25 5.10 10.81
C LEU A 137 11.23 5.77 9.86
N TYR A 138 10.81 6.04 8.62
CA TYR A 138 11.66 6.66 7.60
C TYR A 138 10.80 7.50 6.65
N GLY A 139 11.36 8.54 6.09
CA GLY A 139 10.74 9.35 5.04
C GLY A 139 11.78 10.16 4.29
N ASP A 140 11.79 9.98 2.98
CA ASP A 140 12.61 10.73 2.03
C ASP A 140 11.77 10.96 0.76
N TYR A 141 12.33 11.59 -0.27
CA TYR A 141 11.64 11.80 -1.53
C TYR A 141 11.15 10.49 -2.13
N ASN A 142 9.83 10.36 -2.26
CA ASN A 142 9.14 9.16 -2.75
C ASN A 142 9.44 7.85 -2.01
N ILE A 143 10.01 7.91 -0.80
CA ILE A 143 10.19 6.74 0.06
C ILE A 143 9.52 6.99 1.40
N ILE A 144 8.73 6.01 1.85
CA ILE A 144 8.15 6.03 3.18
C ILE A 144 8.30 4.67 3.85
N SER A 145 8.59 4.68 5.15
CA SER A 145 8.48 3.50 5.99
C SER A 145 7.78 3.84 7.29
N TYR A 146 6.96 2.92 7.74
CA TYR A 146 6.29 2.99 9.03
C TYR A 146 6.12 1.62 9.67
N GLY A 147 6.10 1.61 10.98
CA GLY A 147 5.86 0.43 11.78
C GLY A 147 4.43 0.38 12.32
N ARG A 148 3.90 -0.82 12.41
CA ARG A 148 2.70 -1.19 13.14
C ARG A 148 3.10 -2.21 14.21
N PHE A 149 2.69 -2.02 15.45
CA PHE A 149 3.16 -2.90 16.52
C PHE A 149 2.19 -3.01 17.70
N THR A 150 2.18 -4.21 18.27
CA THR A 150 1.62 -4.53 19.59
C THR A 150 2.77 -5.04 20.48
N ALA A 151 2.48 -5.54 21.67
CA ALA A 151 3.49 -6.15 22.53
C ALA A 151 4.18 -7.36 21.82
N ASP A 152 3.37 -8.18 21.15
CA ASP A 152 3.73 -9.51 20.66
C ASP A 152 3.71 -9.66 19.11
N SER A 153 3.41 -8.61 18.36
CA SER A 153 3.37 -8.62 16.90
C SER A 153 3.92 -7.32 16.33
N LYS A 154 4.78 -7.42 15.32
CA LYS A 154 5.44 -6.30 14.68
C LYS A 154 5.30 -6.40 13.17
N ALA A 155 5.05 -5.28 12.50
CA ALA A 155 5.07 -5.16 11.06
C ALA A 155 5.75 -3.84 10.66
N VAL A 156 6.54 -3.89 9.60
CA VAL A 156 7.16 -2.70 8.99
C VAL A 156 6.78 -2.68 7.52
N THR A 157 6.16 -1.58 7.10
CA THR A 157 5.82 -1.32 5.70
C THR A 157 6.81 -0.35 5.12
N ILE A 158 7.27 -0.63 3.90
CA ILE A 158 8.25 0.19 3.18
C ILE A 158 7.76 0.34 1.74
N ILE A 159 7.76 1.58 1.24
CA ILE A 159 7.38 1.91 -0.14
C ILE A 159 8.51 2.70 -0.79
N ASN A 160 8.87 2.33 -2.01
CA ASN A 160 9.77 3.08 -2.88
C ASN A 160 9.04 3.45 -4.18
N ASN A 161 8.47 4.63 -4.26
CA ASN A 161 7.78 5.15 -5.44
C ASN A 161 8.74 5.96 -6.36
N ASN A 162 10.04 5.62 -6.36
CA ASN A 162 11.01 6.14 -7.33
C ASN A 162 11.13 5.19 -8.54
N ASP A 163 11.50 5.73 -9.68
CA ASP A 163 11.78 4.99 -10.91
C ASP A 163 13.14 4.26 -10.87
N SER A 164 13.78 4.16 -9.71
CA SER A 164 15.08 3.52 -9.51
C SER A 164 15.15 2.77 -8.20
N GLU A 165 16.04 1.79 -8.16
CA GLU A 165 16.36 1.05 -6.94
C GLU A 165 16.86 2.01 -5.84
N ARG A 166 16.47 1.74 -4.60
CA ARG A 166 16.89 2.47 -3.41
C ARG A 166 17.28 1.51 -2.29
N THR A 167 18.40 1.82 -1.65
CA THR A 167 18.81 1.16 -0.40
C THR A 167 18.60 2.13 0.75
N VAL A 168 17.84 1.69 1.76
CA VAL A 168 17.54 2.48 2.96
C VAL A 168 17.91 1.72 4.23
N VAL A 169 18.24 2.48 5.26
CA VAL A 169 18.45 1.97 6.62
C VAL A 169 17.34 2.55 7.51
N ILE A 170 16.60 1.67 8.16
CA ILE A 170 15.38 2.02 8.88
C ILE A 170 15.56 1.71 10.37
N ASP A 171 15.27 2.67 11.23
CA ASP A 171 15.30 2.54 12.68
C ASP A 171 14.07 1.78 13.20
N VAL A 172 14.18 0.45 13.33
CA VAL A 172 13.06 -0.43 13.72
C VAL A 172 12.95 -0.66 15.23
N TRP A 173 13.96 -0.29 16.01
CA TRP A 173 13.94 -0.34 17.47
C TRP A 173 12.76 0.49 18.04
N GLU A 174 12.33 1.55 17.34
CA GLU A 174 11.19 2.36 17.72
C GLU A 174 9.85 1.60 17.73
N CYS A 175 9.80 0.41 17.11
CA CYS A 175 8.65 -0.51 17.16
C CYS A 175 8.84 -1.65 18.17
N GLY A 176 9.90 -1.59 18.99
CA GLY A 176 10.22 -2.63 19.97
C GLY A 176 10.84 -3.88 19.36
N LEU A 177 11.60 -3.72 18.28
CA LEU A 177 12.45 -4.76 17.69
C LEU A 177 13.85 -4.65 18.29
N ASN A 178 14.47 -5.80 18.58
CA ASN A 178 15.78 -5.89 19.22
C ASN A 178 16.81 -6.48 18.26
N ASP A 179 18.07 -6.26 18.55
CA ASP A 179 19.18 -6.89 17.79
C ASP A 179 19.05 -8.41 17.78
N GLY A 180 19.28 -9.01 16.61
CA GLY A 180 19.10 -10.42 16.37
C GLY A 180 17.66 -10.84 16.01
N ASP A 181 16.69 -9.93 16.10
CA ASP A 181 15.33 -10.23 15.61
C ASP A 181 15.36 -10.39 14.08
N ILE A 182 14.57 -11.35 13.58
CA ILE A 182 14.41 -11.58 12.15
C ILE A 182 13.04 -11.11 11.70
N MET A 183 13.02 -10.22 10.74
CA MET A 183 11.82 -9.76 10.05
C MET A 183 11.68 -10.51 8.72
N LYS A 184 10.53 -11.15 8.48
CA LYS A 184 10.23 -11.86 7.22
C LYS A 184 9.48 -10.97 6.25
N ALA A 185 9.93 -10.94 5.00
CA ALA A 185 9.20 -10.25 3.93
C ALA A 185 7.96 -11.06 3.54
N ALA A 186 6.83 -10.75 4.18
CA ALA A 186 5.57 -11.43 3.96
C ALA A 186 5.03 -11.19 2.54
N ILE A 187 5.26 -10.00 1.98
CA ILE A 187 4.94 -9.65 0.60
C ILE A 187 5.89 -8.57 0.10
N VAL A 188 6.25 -8.68 -1.17
CA VAL A 188 6.99 -7.66 -1.94
C VAL A 188 6.32 -7.52 -3.30
N SER A 189 6.07 -6.28 -3.73
CA SER A 189 5.62 -5.96 -5.09
C SER A 189 6.60 -5.05 -5.80
N ASP A 190 6.70 -5.18 -7.12
CA ASP A 190 7.50 -4.32 -8.00
C ASP A 190 6.97 -4.39 -9.45
N ASN A 191 7.73 -3.85 -10.41
CA ASN A 191 7.36 -3.88 -11.84
C ASN A 191 7.25 -5.29 -12.43
N SER A 192 7.83 -6.30 -11.80
CA SER A 192 7.74 -7.70 -12.25
C SER A 192 6.50 -8.44 -11.71
N GLY A 193 5.75 -7.81 -10.81
CA GLY A 193 4.59 -8.37 -10.12
C GLY A 193 4.78 -8.40 -8.61
N TYR A 194 4.37 -9.48 -7.97
CA TYR A 194 4.55 -9.63 -6.52
C TYR A 194 5.01 -11.04 -6.15
N ARG A 195 5.52 -11.18 -4.93
CA ARG A 195 5.91 -12.46 -4.33
C ARG A 195 5.69 -12.43 -2.83
N THR A 196 5.35 -13.57 -2.26
CA THR A 196 5.29 -13.81 -0.82
C THR A 196 6.55 -14.53 -0.34
N ASP A 197 6.82 -14.45 0.98
CA ASP A 197 8.00 -15.07 1.61
C ASP A 197 9.33 -14.70 0.90
N ALA A 198 9.50 -13.41 0.63
CA ALA A 198 10.54 -12.87 -0.24
C ALA A 198 11.88 -12.60 0.48
N GLY A 199 12.15 -13.28 1.58
CA GLY A 199 13.42 -13.19 2.31
C GLY A 199 13.28 -12.72 3.75
N GLU A 200 14.43 -12.63 4.41
CA GLU A 200 14.54 -12.29 5.83
C GLU A 200 15.53 -11.13 6.00
N TYR A 201 15.26 -10.30 7.02
CA TYR A 201 16.05 -9.14 7.37
C TYR A 201 16.36 -9.18 8.86
N GLU A 202 17.64 -9.30 9.21
CA GLU A 202 18.12 -9.26 10.58
C GLU A 202 18.17 -7.81 11.09
N VAL A 203 17.75 -7.62 12.33
CA VAL A 203 17.89 -6.34 13.05
C VAL A 203 19.30 -6.28 13.63
N VAL A 204 20.06 -5.26 13.21
CA VAL A 204 21.43 -5.02 13.67
C VAL A 204 21.51 -3.57 14.17
N SER A 205 21.96 -3.38 15.41
CA SER A 205 22.03 -2.07 16.07
C SER A 205 20.68 -1.30 16.01
N GLY A 206 19.57 -2.03 16.21
CA GLY A 206 18.21 -1.51 16.19
C GLY A 206 17.68 -1.12 14.81
N LYS A 207 18.37 -1.51 13.74
CA LYS A 207 18.08 -1.10 12.36
C LYS A 207 17.97 -2.29 11.43
N ILE A 208 17.26 -2.11 10.32
CA ILE A 208 17.31 -3.00 9.15
C ILE A 208 17.82 -2.24 7.93
N LYS A 209 18.59 -2.91 7.09
CA LYS A 209 19.01 -2.41 5.77
C LYS A 209 18.22 -3.12 4.70
N VAL A 210 17.52 -2.37 3.87
CA VAL A 210 16.64 -2.91 2.81
C VAL A 210 16.98 -2.28 1.48
N THR A 211 17.10 -3.10 0.44
CA THR A 211 17.17 -2.65 -0.95
C THR A 211 15.82 -2.91 -1.62
N LEU A 212 15.27 -1.89 -2.21
CA LEU A 212 13.96 -1.85 -2.82
C LEU A 212 14.11 -1.56 -4.31
N ASN A 213 13.52 -2.39 -5.16
CA ASN A 213 13.42 -2.12 -6.60
C ASN A 213 12.69 -0.79 -6.86
N ALA A 214 12.75 -0.31 -8.11
CA ALA A 214 11.91 0.79 -8.56
C ALA A 214 10.42 0.42 -8.42
N LEU A 215 9.59 1.38 -8.05
CA LEU A 215 8.13 1.24 -7.90
C LEU A 215 7.75 -0.02 -7.11
N SER A 216 8.21 -0.10 -5.87
CA SER A 216 8.04 -1.31 -5.06
C SER A 216 7.48 -1.04 -3.66
N GLY A 217 6.70 -2.00 -3.18
CA GLY A 217 6.18 -2.02 -1.82
C GLY A 217 6.50 -3.33 -1.11
N MET A 218 6.67 -3.26 0.22
CA MET A 218 7.02 -4.41 1.05
C MET A 218 6.33 -4.34 2.41
N ILE A 219 5.90 -5.50 2.93
CA ILE A 219 5.52 -5.68 4.33
C ILE A 219 6.43 -6.72 4.95
N LEU A 220 7.15 -6.30 5.97
CA LEU A 220 7.93 -7.17 6.85
C LEU A 220 7.12 -7.48 8.10
N ILE A 221 7.15 -8.72 8.59
CA ILE A 221 6.47 -9.17 9.81
C ILE A 221 7.41 -9.95 10.73
N LYS A 222 7.12 -9.85 12.05
CA LYS A 222 7.68 -10.69 13.11
C LYS A 222 6.57 -11.22 13.99
#